data_1b664368dd71bf82cea96ac663e41753
#
_entry.id   1b664368dd71bf82cea96ac663e41753
#
_cell.length_a   1.000
_cell.length_b   1.000
_cell.length_c   1.000
_cell.angle_alpha   90.00
_cell.angle_beta   90.00
_cell.angle_gamma   90.00
#
_symmetry.space_group_name_H-M   'P 1'
#
loop_
_entity.id
_entity.type
_entity.pdbx_description
1 polymer ?
#
loop_
_entity_poly.entity_id
_entity_poly.type
_entity_poly.pdbx_seq_one_letter_code
_entity_poly.pdbx_strand_id
1 'polypeptide(L)'
;MNKVLIITYYWPPSGGAGVQRWLKFAKFLPEKGWEPVILTVDPEYAAYPAIDSSLVKELPENISVHKTPATDWFRIYSSDKSKVPSAGFAANPQNSLKGKISRFVRGNFFIPDPRKGWNKFAFRKACDLIEKEKIVTIVTTSPPHSTQLIGLKLKKKYPGIKWIADLRDPWTDIYYYDQFYPTCISRKIDSGYERKVLKRADRIISVGSLLKELFAGKLPDIRNKIDVIPNGYDEADFKDIQPAELSGFTITYVGTLSDRYPLTGFLDAITELRKIRDFSLRFVGKYPDSIMEQIKRSGSDEKVEFITYAPHSEAISYMVNSSLLLLIIPEAGDNKLIITGKSLNINSELLPVAFTQEKLSM
;
A
#
# COMPACT_ATOMS: atom_id res chain seq x y z
N MET A 1 -9.79 27.99 -8.52
CA MET A 1 -9.27 26.62 -8.70
C MET A 1 -10.44 25.64 -8.66
N ASN A 2 -10.37 24.55 -9.42
CA ASN A 2 -11.36 23.52 -9.37
C ASN A 2 -11.13 22.64 -8.14
N LYS A 3 -12.16 22.42 -7.32
CA LYS A 3 -12.04 21.56 -6.13
C LYS A 3 -12.17 20.09 -6.48
N VAL A 4 -11.35 19.25 -5.85
CA VAL A 4 -11.43 17.79 -5.92
C VAL A 4 -11.48 17.19 -4.53
N LEU A 5 -12.52 16.41 -4.22
CA LEU A 5 -12.64 15.70 -2.94
C LEU A 5 -11.93 14.34 -3.05
N ILE A 6 -10.85 14.20 -2.29
CA ILE A 6 -10.04 12.97 -2.19
C ILE A 6 -10.47 12.22 -0.95
N ILE A 7 -11.06 11.05 -1.13
CA ILE A 7 -11.55 10.18 -0.05
C ILE A 7 -10.55 9.04 0.11
N THR A 8 -9.78 9.10 1.19
CA THR A 8 -8.71 8.15 1.49
C THR A 8 -8.73 7.73 2.95
N TYR A 9 -8.60 6.44 3.22
CA TYR A 9 -8.52 5.95 4.59
C TYR A 9 -7.13 6.18 5.19
N TYR A 10 -6.07 5.97 4.39
CA TYR A 10 -4.69 6.15 4.81
C TYR A 10 -4.23 7.57 4.48
N TRP A 11 -4.03 8.36 5.50
CA TRP A 11 -3.55 9.74 5.46
C TRP A 11 -2.64 10.00 6.67
N PRO A 12 -1.67 10.92 6.63
CA PRO A 12 -0.86 11.21 7.82
C PRO A 12 -1.70 11.47 9.08
N PRO A 13 -1.36 10.89 10.25
CA PRO A 13 -0.07 10.25 10.60
C PRO A 13 0.03 8.74 10.29
N SER A 14 -0.83 8.16 9.47
CA SER A 14 -0.64 6.77 9.04
C SER A 14 0.68 6.63 8.30
N GLY A 15 1.44 5.60 8.64
CA GLY A 15 2.68 5.24 7.94
C GLY A 15 2.47 4.21 6.83
N GLY A 16 3.55 3.96 6.10
CA GLY A 16 3.63 2.94 5.05
C GLY A 16 3.27 3.45 3.65
N ALA A 17 3.55 2.61 2.65
CA ALA A 17 3.42 2.96 1.22
C ALA A 17 2.00 3.40 0.79
N GLY A 18 0.97 3.03 1.58
CA GLY A 18 -0.41 3.38 1.28
C GLY A 18 -0.73 4.87 1.33
N VAL A 19 0.08 5.66 2.06
CA VAL A 19 -0.14 7.09 2.28
C VAL A 19 0.51 7.93 1.20
N GLN A 20 1.72 7.56 0.78
CA GLN A 20 2.61 8.39 -0.05
C GLN A 20 1.95 8.90 -1.33
N ARG A 21 1.28 8.03 -2.07
CA ARG A 21 0.68 8.39 -3.35
C ARG A 21 -0.23 9.63 -3.28
N TRP A 22 -1.21 9.60 -2.38
CA TRP A 22 -2.19 10.71 -2.32
C TRP A 22 -1.69 11.90 -1.52
N LEU A 23 -0.74 11.70 -0.60
CA LEU A 23 -0.01 12.79 0.03
C LEU A 23 0.75 13.60 -1.02
N LYS A 24 1.54 12.92 -1.86
CA LYS A 24 2.32 13.58 -2.91
C LYS A 24 1.42 14.18 -4.01
N PHE A 25 0.38 13.48 -4.45
CA PHE A 25 -0.57 14.08 -5.41
C PHE A 25 -1.25 15.32 -4.83
N ALA A 26 -1.66 15.31 -3.57
CA ALA A 26 -2.26 16.47 -2.95
C ALA A 26 -1.28 17.66 -2.84
N LYS A 27 0.01 17.38 -2.67
CA LYS A 27 1.07 18.39 -2.68
C LYS A 27 1.19 19.10 -4.04
N PHE A 28 1.10 18.35 -5.16
CA PHE A 28 1.34 18.88 -6.51
C PHE A 28 0.06 19.29 -7.28
N LEU A 29 -1.12 18.89 -6.84
CA LEU A 29 -2.39 19.27 -7.48
C LEU A 29 -2.62 20.79 -7.59
N PRO A 30 -2.25 21.64 -6.58
CA PRO A 30 -2.40 23.08 -6.69
C PRO A 30 -1.64 23.70 -7.86
N GLU A 31 -0.45 23.21 -8.19
CA GLU A 31 0.34 23.64 -9.35
C GLU A 31 -0.36 23.37 -10.69
N LYS A 32 -1.29 22.40 -10.69
CA LYS A 32 -2.11 22.02 -11.85
C LYS A 32 -3.50 22.69 -11.84
N GLY A 33 -3.72 23.66 -10.98
CA GLY A 33 -4.98 24.41 -10.89
C GLY A 33 -6.10 23.68 -10.14
N TRP A 34 -5.78 22.65 -9.35
CA TRP A 34 -6.74 21.90 -8.53
C TRP A 34 -6.55 22.17 -7.04
N GLU A 35 -7.63 22.37 -6.34
CA GLU A 35 -7.65 22.49 -4.87
C GLU A 35 -8.07 21.16 -4.26
N PRO A 36 -7.14 20.40 -3.63
CA PRO A 36 -7.46 19.15 -2.99
C PRO A 36 -8.17 19.37 -1.65
N VAL A 37 -9.32 18.75 -1.49
CA VAL A 37 -10.06 18.64 -0.21
C VAL A 37 -9.96 17.19 0.24
N ILE A 38 -9.35 16.94 1.38
CA ILE A 38 -9.10 15.59 1.88
C ILE A 38 -10.19 15.19 2.85
N LEU A 39 -10.76 14.01 2.66
CA LEU A 39 -11.62 13.34 3.62
C LEU A 39 -10.98 12.03 4.06
N THR A 40 -10.70 11.91 5.35
CA THR A 40 -10.02 10.75 5.93
C THR A 40 -10.64 10.33 7.26
N VAL A 41 -10.22 9.17 7.77
CA VAL A 41 -10.60 8.72 9.10
C VAL A 41 -9.82 9.49 10.17
N ASP A 42 -10.45 9.78 11.28
CA ASP A 42 -9.74 10.33 12.43
C ASP A 42 -8.80 9.27 13.03
N PRO A 43 -7.51 9.61 13.24
CA PRO A 43 -6.51 8.68 13.78
C PRO A 43 -6.91 7.98 15.08
N GLU A 44 -7.74 8.61 15.93
CA GLU A 44 -8.24 8.00 17.17
C GLU A 44 -9.10 6.76 16.91
N TYR A 45 -9.84 6.77 15.79
CA TYR A 45 -10.74 5.69 15.37
C TYR A 45 -10.14 4.79 14.28
N ALA A 46 -8.94 5.13 13.82
CA ALA A 46 -8.32 4.43 12.71
C ALA A 46 -7.68 3.11 13.13
N ALA A 47 -7.73 2.13 12.23
CA ALA A 47 -6.95 0.90 12.31
C ALA A 47 -5.73 0.99 11.38
N TYR A 48 -4.75 1.81 11.76
CA TYR A 48 -3.52 1.98 11.00
C TYR A 48 -2.51 0.88 11.34
N PRO A 49 -1.83 0.31 10.33
CA PRO A 49 -0.80 -0.72 10.54
C PRO A 49 0.51 -0.16 11.10
N ALA A 50 0.75 1.14 10.89
CA ALA A 50 1.89 1.87 11.40
C ALA A 50 1.54 3.36 11.54
N ILE A 51 2.22 4.04 12.43
CA ILE A 51 2.13 5.50 12.60
C ILE A 51 3.48 6.08 12.18
N ASP A 52 3.43 7.15 11.38
CA ASP A 52 4.59 7.93 10.96
C ASP A 52 4.24 9.42 11.05
N SER A 53 4.65 10.02 12.16
CA SER A 53 4.39 11.45 12.42
C SER A 53 5.27 12.37 11.55
N SER A 54 6.33 11.86 10.94
CA SER A 54 7.18 12.66 10.05
C SER A 54 6.41 13.12 8.82
N LEU A 55 5.48 12.30 8.31
CA LEU A 55 4.64 12.61 7.15
C LEU A 55 3.67 13.79 7.40
N VAL A 56 3.39 14.12 8.65
CA VAL A 56 2.55 15.29 8.97
C VAL A 56 3.26 16.58 8.59
N LYS A 57 4.60 16.61 8.66
CA LYS A 57 5.41 17.77 8.29
C LYS A 57 5.46 18.01 6.77
N GLU A 58 5.14 16.99 5.99
CA GLU A 58 5.09 17.09 4.52
C GLU A 58 3.75 17.66 4.00
N LEU A 59 2.77 17.84 4.89
CA LEU A 59 1.47 18.38 4.51
C LEU A 59 1.64 19.87 4.12
N PRO A 60 1.20 20.27 2.92
CA PRO A 60 1.11 21.67 2.58
C PRO A 60 0.17 22.41 3.54
N GLU A 61 0.59 23.60 4.01
CA GLU A 61 -0.14 24.38 5.02
C GLU A 61 -1.60 24.68 4.65
N ASN A 62 -1.90 24.74 3.36
CA ASN A 62 -3.20 25.18 2.84
C ASN A 62 -4.13 24.02 2.43
N ILE A 63 -3.79 22.76 2.74
CA ILE A 63 -4.67 21.64 2.42
C ILE A 63 -5.79 21.49 3.42
N SER A 64 -7.05 21.54 2.94
CA SER A 64 -8.22 21.26 3.76
C SER A 64 -8.34 19.77 4.06
N VAL A 65 -8.21 19.37 5.33
CA VAL A 65 -8.31 17.98 5.78
C VAL A 65 -9.48 17.81 6.73
N HIS A 66 -10.45 17.01 6.32
CA HIS A 66 -11.62 16.66 7.12
C HIS A 66 -11.50 15.25 7.67
N LYS A 67 -11.61 15.10 8.97
CA LYS A 67 -11.52 13.83 9.68
C LYS A 67 -12.90 13.41 10.18
N THR A 68 -13.17 12.11 10.16
CA THR A 68 -14.41 11.54 10.67
C THR A 68 -14.16 10.30 11.52
N PRO A 69 -15.04 10.02 12.50
CA PRO A 69 -14.92 8.78 13.26
C PRO A 69 -15.18 7.55 12.38
N ALA A 70 -14.81 6.38 12.90
CA ALA A 70 -15.10 5.08 12.31
C ALA A 70 -15.58 4.10 13.39
N THR A 71 -16.36 3.10 13.00
CA THR A 71 -16.64 1.94 13.84
C THR A 71 -15.45 0.99 13.74
N ASP A 72 -14.78 0.77 14.85
CA ASP A 72 -13.61 -0.14 14.90
C ASP A 72 -14.07 -1.60 15.00
N TRP A 73 -14.19 -2.26 13.84
CA TRP A 73 -14.53 -3.67 13.76
C TRP A 73 -13.37 -4.59 14.15
N PHE A 74 -12.13 -4.08 14.21
CA PHE A 74 -10.99 -4.89 14.64
C PHE A 74 -11.08 -5.27 16.12
N ARG A 75 -11.69 -4.44 16.95
CA ARG A 75 -11.92 -4.74 18.38
C ARG A 75 -12.74 -6.02 18.61
N ILE A 76 -13.55 -6.45 17.65
CA ILE A 76 -14.38 -7.65 17.78
C ILE A 76 -13.52 -8.91 17.77
N TYR A 77 -12.38 -8.90 17.06
CA TYR A 77 -11.54 -10.10 16.92
C TYR A 77 -10.06 -9.88 17.27
N SER A 78 -9.65 -8.67 17.62
CA SER A 78 -8.31 -8.37 18.12
C SER A 78 -8.36 -7.18 19.06
N SER A 79 -7.96 -7.38 20.31
CA SER A 79 -7.81 -6.31 21.32
C SER A 79 -6.52 -5.48 21.12
N ASP A 80 -5.57 -5.99 20.35
CA ASP A 80 -4.24 -5.42 20.15
C ASP A 80 -4.14 -4.71 18.80
N LYS A 81 -4.12 -3.37 18.82
CA LYS A 81 -3.99 -2.53 17.63
C LYS A 81 -2.66 -2.72 16.90
N SER A 82 -1.59 -3.16 17.60
CA SER A 82 -0.28 -3.40 17.01
C SER A 82 -0.30 -4.59 16.03
N LYS A 83 -1.29 -5.49 16.19
CA LYS A 83 -1.51 -6.66 15.34
C LYS A 83 -2.45 -6.40 14.16
N VAL A 84 -2.84 -5.15 13.91
CA VAL A 84 -3.61 -4.81 12.70
C VAL A 84 -2.74 -5.07 11.47
N PRO A 85 -3.09 -6.05 10.64
CA PRO A 85 -2.30 -6.32 9.45
C PRO A 85 -2.32 -5.09 8.53
N SER A 86 -1.17 -4.71 8.00
CA SER A 86 -1.15 -3.85 6.82
C SER A 86 -1.99 -4.52 5.72
N ALA A 87 -2.62 -3.72 4.87
CA ALA A 87 -3.38 -4.27 3.75
C ALA A 87 -2.44 -5.22 2.96
N GLY A 88 -2.77 -6.50 2.93
CA GLY A 88 -1.98 -7.49 2.24
C GLY A 88 -1.04 -8.34 3.09
N PHE A 89 -0.68 -7.92 4.28
CA PHE A 89 0.15 -8.73 5.16
C PHE A 89 -0.69 -9.29 6.31
N ALA A 90 -1.16 -10.51 6.17
CA ALA A 90 -1.31 -11.36 7.32
C ALA A 90 0.12 -11.63 7.80
N ALA A 91 0.60 -10.79 8.73
CA ALA A 91 1.83 -11.10 9.46
C ALA A 91 1.64 -12.47 10.07
N ASN A 92 2.48 -13.43 9.68
CA ASN A 92 2.47 -14.84 10.04
C ASN A 92 1.09 -15.47 10.02
N PRO A 93 0.81 -16.42 9.16
CA PRO A 93 -0.30 -17.30 9.36
C PRO A 93 0.02 -18.08 10.64
N GLN A 94 -0.42 -17.57 11.79
CA GLN A 94 -0.51 -18.44 12.94
C GLN A 94 -1.36 -19.61 12.46
N ASN A 95 -0.74 -20.77 12.26
CA ASN A 95 -1.43 -22.02 11.92
C ASN A 95 -2.34 -22.49 13.06
N SER A 96 -2.51 -21.66 14.08
CA SER A 96 -3.42 -21.84 15.18
C SER A 96 -4.87 -21.84 14.67
N LEU A 97 -5.68 -22.67 15.25
CA LEU A 97 -7.12 -22.76 14.96
C LEU A 97 -7.79 -21.37 15.13
N LYS A 98 -7.40 -20.60 16.16
CA LYS A 98 -7.88 -19.23 16.38
C LYS A 98 -7.53 -18.30 15.23
N GLY A 99 -6.32 -18.40 14.67
CA GLY A 99 -5.92 -17.62 13.49
C GLY A 99 -6.73 -17.97 12.24
N LYS A 100 -7.03 -19.24 12.03
CA LYS A 100 -7.89 -19.69 10.91
C LYS A 100 -9.32 -19.15 11.04
N ILE A 101 -9.90 -19.23 12.23
CA ILE A 101 -11.25 -18.70 12.53
C ILE A 101 -11.27 -17.18 12.31
N SER A 102 -10.30 -16.44 12.82
CA SER A 102 -10.21 -14.99 12.64
C SER A 102 -10.16 -14.59 11.16
N ARG A 103 -9.36 -15.29 10.34
CA ARG A 103 -9.30 -15.08 8.90
C ARG A 103 -10.61 -15.41 8.21
N PHE A 104 -11.25 -16.52 8.59
CA PHE A 104 -12.57 -16.90 8.07
C PHE A 104 -13.62 -15.83 8.38
N VAL A 105 -13.69 -15.36 9.64
CA VAL A 105 -14.60 -14.28 10.04
C VAL A 105 -14.33 -13.00 9.22
N ARG A 106 -13.06 -12.62 9.06
CA ARG A 106 -12.70 -11.47 8.23
C ARG A 106 -13.18 -11.62 6.78
N GLY A 107 -12.94 -12.78 6.15
CA GLY A 107 -13.24 -12.99 4.73
C GLY A 107 -14.72 -13.12 4.42
N ASN A 108 -15.55 -13.45 5.42
CA ASN A 108 -16.96 -13.76 5.17
C ASN A 108 -17.94 -12.71 5.75
N PHE A 109 -17.58 -12.01 6.80
CA PHE A 109 -18.47 -11.03 7.45
C PHE A 109 -18.04 -9.59 7.21
N PHE A 110 -16.76 -9.34 6.87
CA PHE A 110 -16.24 -8.00 6.64
C PHE A 110 -15.85 -7.79 5.17
N ILE A 111 -16.84 -7.88 4.28
CA ILE A 111 -16.67 -7.71 2.84
C ILE A 111 -16.84 -6.23 2.46
N PRO A 112 -15.90 -5.64 1.69
CA PRO A 112 -14.64 -6.20 1.21
C PRO A 112 -13.53 -6.24 2.28
N ASP A 113 -13.61 -5.41 3.31
CA ASP A 113 -12.63 -5.35 4.39
C ASP A 113 -13.24 -4.72 5.67
N PRO A 114 -12.59 -4.89 6.85
CA PRO A 114 -13.11 -4.38 8.12
C PRO A 114 -13.17 -2.85 8.22
N ARG A 115 -12.41 -2.13 7.38
CA ARG A 115 -12.40 -0.66 7.36
C ARG A 115 -13.69 -0.07 6.80
N LYS A 116 -14.61 -0.93 6.30
CA LYS A 116 -15.99 -0.51 5.94
C LYS A 116 -16.75 0.17 7.08
N GLY A 117 -16.31 -0.01 8.33
CA GLY A 117 -16.84 0.72 9.49
C GLY A 117 -16.74 2.25 9.39
N TRP A 118 -15.82 2.75 8.57
CA TRP A 118 -15.68 4.15 8.27
C TRP A 118 -16.71 4.68 7.27
N ASN A 119 -17.18 3.84 6.36
CA ASN A 119 -17.95 4.26 5.18
C ASN A 119 -19.18 5.11 5.47
N LYS A 120 -19.91 4.83 6.57
CA LYS A 120 -21.12 5.59 6.94
C LYS A 120 -20.79 7.04 7.28
N PHE A 121 -19.73 7.24 8.04
CA PHE A 121 -19.30 8.56 8.49
C PHE A 121 -18.70 9.35 7.34
N ALA A 122 -17.81 8.73 6.56
CA ALA A 122 -17.23 9.33 5.38
C ALA A 122 -18.27 9.73 4.33
N PHE A 123 -19.25 8.87 4.08
CA PHE A 123 -20.33 9.18 3.12
C PHE A 123 -21.13 10.41 3.54
N ARG A 124 -21.50 10.53 4.82
CA ARG A 124 -22.24 11.70 5.34
C ARG A 124 -21.41 12.96 5.17
N LYS A 125 -20.17 12.95 5.62
CA LYS A 125 -19.28 14.10 5.52
C LYS A 125 -18.98 14.48 4.06
N ALA A 126 -18.80 13.48 3.19
CA ALA A 126 -18.63 13.74 1.76
C ALA A 126 -19.85 14.43 1.13
N CYS A 127 -21.08 14.03 1.51
CA CYS A 127 -22.30 14.73 1.06
C CYS A 127 -22.28 16.20 1.49
N ASP A 128 -21.97 16.47 2.77
CA ASP A 128 -21.90 17.84 3.30
C ASP A 128 -20.87 18.69 2.54
N LEU A 129 -19.71 18.13 2.25
CA LEU A 129 -18.64 18.83 1.52
C LEU A 129 -19.03 19.09 0.06
N ILE A 130 -19.61 18.09 -0.62
CA ILE A 130 -20.06 18.22 -2.01
C ILE A 130 -21.10 19.35 -2.13
N GLU A 131 -22.06 19.40 -1.21
CA GLU A 131 -23.14 20.40 -1.24
C GLU A 131 -22.63 21.80 -0.85
N LYS A 132 -21.85 21.92 0.24
CA LYS A 132 -21.35 23.22 0.74
C LYS A 132 -20.30 23.84 -0.16
N GLU A 133 -19.39 23.04 -0.69
CA GLU A 133 -18.26 23.52 -1.47
C GLU A 133 -18.45 23.37 -2.98
N LYS A 134 -19.63 22.92 -3.40
CA LYS A 134 -20.02 22.72 -4.81
C LYS A 134 -19.02 21.85 -5.59
N ILE A 135 -18.55 20.79 -4.92
CA ILE A 135 -17.55 19.87 -5.50
C ILE A 135 -18.19 19.00 -6.58
N VAL A 136 -17.63 18.98 -7.76
CA VAL A 136 -18.12 18.22 -8.92
C VAL A 136 -17.23 17.02 -9.26
N THR A 137 -16.06 16.90 -8.65
CA THR A 137 -15.12 15.81 -8.91
C THR A 137 -14.70 15.16 -7.59
N ILE A 138 -14.82 13.84 -7.53
CA ILE A 138 -14.36 13.06 -6.37
C ILE A 138 -13.38 11.97 -6.81
N VAL A 139 -12.45 11.67 -5.93
CA VAL A 139 -11.54 10.54 -6.05
C VAL A 139 -11.71 9.64 -4.83
N THR A 140 -11.80 8.33 -5.05
CA THR A 140 -11.70 7.33 -3.99
C THR A 140 -10.49 6.45 -4.25
N THR A 141 -9.66 6.19 -3.25
CA THR A 141 -8.45 5.37 -3.41
C THR A 141 -8.50 4.10 -2.58
N SER A 142 -7.96 3.02 -3.11
CA SER A 142 -7.82 1.73 -2.44
C SER A 142 -6.41 1.14 -2.61
N PRO A 143 -5.93 0.31 -1.64
CA PRO A 143 -6.66 -0.17 -0.46
C PRO A 143 -6.88 0.90 0.62
N PRO A 144 -7.89 0.73 1.51
CA PRO A 144 -8.83 -0.40 1.60
C PRO A 144 -9.91 -0.32 0.52
N HIS A 145 -10.35 -1.48 0.02
CA HIS A 145 -11.34 -1.52 -1.08
C HIS A 145 -12.74 -1.03 -0.65
N SER A 146 -13.05 -1.09 0.65
CA SER A 146 -14.28 -0.52 1.19
C SER A 146 -14.44 0.98 0.90
N THR A 147 -13.36 1.74 0.72
CA THR A 147 -13.39 3.15 0.34
C THR A 147 -14.09 3.37 -1.00
N GLN A 148 -13.93 2.44 -1.95
CA GLN A 148 -14.58 2.51 -3.26
C GLN A 148 -16.12 2.46 -3.16
N LEU A 149 -16.65 1.81 -2.11
CA LEU A 149 -18.09 1.75 -1.88
C LEU A 149 -18.68 3.11 -1.45
N ILE A 150 -17.85 4.01 -0.94
CA ILE A 150 -18.26 5.40 -0.66
C ILE A 150 -18.50 6.11 -2.00
N GLY A 151 -17.54 6.03 -2.93
CA GLY A 151 -17.68 6.58 -4.28
C GLY A 151 -18.90 6.03 -5.02
N LEU A 152 -19.14 4.72 -4.93
CA LEU A 152 -20.31 4.07 -5.51
C LEU A 152 -21.63 4.65 -4.97
N LYS A 153 -21.72 4.89 -3.66
CA LYS A 153 -22.88 5.50 -3.03
C LYS A 153 -23.04 6.97 -3.42
N LEU A 154 -21.95 7.72 -3.47
CA LEU A 154 -21.94 9.13 -3.89
C LEU A 154 -22.39 9.26 -5.36
N LYS A 155 -21.87 8.43 -6.26
CA LYS A 155 -22.28 8.42 -7.67
C LYS A 155 -23.76 8.08 -7.85
N LYS A 156 -24.32 7.22 -6.97
CA LYS A 156 -25.75 6.93 -6.96
C LYS A 156 -26.58 8.14 -6.48
N LYS A 157 -26.11 8.86 -5.43
CA LYS A 157 -26.82 10.02 -4.87
C LYS A 157 -26.70 11.25 -5.78
N TYR A 158 -25.53 11.45 -6.38
CA TYR A 158 -25.19 12.58 -7.26
C TYR A 158 -24.77 12.07 -8.64
N PRO A 159 -25.72 11.75 -9.55
CA PRO A 159 -25.37 11.16 -10.86
C PRO A 159 -24.45 12.02 -11.71
N GLY A 160 -24.53 13.35 -11.58
CA GLY A 160 -23.69 14.31 -12.30
C GLY A 160 -22.25 14.45 -11.77
N ILE A 161 -21.94 13.89 -10.58
CA ILE A 161 -20.59 13.99 -10.04
C ILE A 161 -19.60 13.15 -10.87
N LYS A 162 -18.42 13.70 -11.14
CA LYS A 162 -17.35 12.97 -11.79
C LYS A 162 -16.60 12.15 -10.74
N TRP A 163 -16.69 10.82 -10.84
CA TRP A 163 -16.03 9.90 -9.91
C TRP A 163 -14.86 9.19 -10.57
N ILE A 164 -13.68 9.35 -9.95
CA ILE A 164 -12.44 8.67 -10.31
C ILE A 164 -12.16 7.62 -9.23
N ALA A 165 -12.07 6.36 -9.64
CA ALA A 165 -11.71 5.24 -8.77
C ALA A 165 -10.23 4.91 -8.94
N ASP A 166 -9.38 5.20 -7.94
CA ASP A 166 -7.96 4.84 -7.93
C ASP A 166 -7.81 3.45 -7.29
N LEU A 167 -7.44 2.46 -8.13
CA LEU A 167 -7.28 1.07 -7.78
C LEU A 167 -5.79 0.69 -7.89
N ARG A 168 -5.10 0.64 -6.75
CA ARG A 168 -3.65 0.40 -6.72
C ARG A 168 -3.28 -1.08 -6.67
N ASP A 169 -4.21 -1.91 -6.21
CA ASP A 169 -4.04 -3.36 -6.08
C ASP A 169 -5.20 -4.11 -6.74
N PRO A 170 -5.00 -5.36 -7.19
CA PRO A 170 -6.10 -6.24 -7.56
C PRO A 170 -7.07 -6.39 -6.39
N TRP A 171 -8.37 -6.36 -6.65
CA TRP A 171 -9.35 -6.47 -5.59
C TRP A 171 -9.57 -7.94 -5.21
N THR A 172 -10.31 -8.67 -6.05
CA THR A 172 -10.62 -10.09 -5.77
C THR A 172 -9.54 -11.06 -6.28
N ASP A 173 -8.58 -10.57 -7.07
CA ASP A 173 -7.45 -11.36 -7.59
C ASP A 173 -6.16 -11.12 -6.83
N ILE A 174 -6.23 -10.44 -5.68
CA ILE A 174 -5.05 -10.23 -4.88
C ILE A 174 -4.53 -11.56 -4.35
N TYR A 175 -3.22 -11.80 -4.48
CA TYR A 175 -2.57 -13.11 -4.25
C TYR A 175 -2.82 -13.73 -2.87
N TYR A 176 -3.20 -12.94 -1.88
CA TYR A 176 -3.51 -13.43 -0.53
C TYR A 176 -5.02 -13.57 -0.26
N TYR A 177 -5.89 -13.37 -1.25
CA TYR A 177 -7.35 -13.39 -1.07
C TYR A 177 -7.86 -14.70 -0.45
N ASP A 178 -7.32 -15.83 -0.91
CA ASP A 178 -7.71 -17.16 -0.46
C ASP A 178 -7.34 -17.48 1.00
N GLN A 179 -6.39 -16.73 1.57
CA GLN A 179 -6.03 -16.88 2.99
C GLN A 179 -7.15 -16.48 3.94
N PHE A 180 -8.13 -15.74 3.47
CA PHE A 180 -9.31 -15.37 4.24
C PHE A 180 -10.43 -16.39 4.17
N TYR A 181 -10.21 -17.54 3.53
CA TYR A 181 -11.19 -18.61 3.38
C TYR A 181 -12.58 -18.13 2.96
N PRO A 182 -12.71 -17.26 1.94
CA PRO A 182 -14.00 -16.74 1.54
C PRO A 182 -14.88 -17.84 0.98
N THR A 183 -16.12 -17.90 1.43
CA THR A 183 -17.14 -18.79 0.87
C THR A 183 -17.53 -18.36 -0.54
N CYS A 184 -18.18 -19.22 -1.31
CA CYS A 184 -18.71 -18.87 -2.64
C CYS A 184 -19.64 -17.64 -2.59
N ILE A 185 -20.44 -17.52 -1.52
CA ILE A 185 -21.34 -16.39 -1.31
C ILE A 185 -20.53 -15.10 -1.11
N SER A 186 -19.51 -15.13 -0.24
CA SER A 186 -18.65 -13.99 0.05
C SER A 186 -17.88 -13.53 -1.20
N ARG A 187 -17.34 -14.48 -1.98
CA ARG A 187 -16.70 -14.20 -3.27
C ARG A 187 -17.65 -13.53 -4.25
N LYS A 188 -18.89 -14.05 -4.35
CA LYS A 188 -19.91 -13.47 -5.25
C LYS A 188 -20.30 -12.05 -4.84
N ILE A 189 -20.40 -11.77 -3.55
CA ILE A 189 -20.70 -10.44 -3.03
C ILE A 189 -19.55 -9.49 -3.35
N ASP A 190 -18.31 -9.89 -3.06
CA ASP A 190 -17.13 -9.06 -3.21
C ASP A 190 -16.83 -8.76 -4.67
N SER A 191 -16.83 -9.77 -5.54
CA SER A 191 -16.70 -9.57 -7.00
C SER A 191 -17.84 -8.74 -7.57
N GLY A 192 -19.06 -8.86 -7.00
CA GLY A 192 -20.18 -8.01 -7.34
C GLY A 192 -19.94 -6.53 -7.00
N TYR A 193 -19.29 -6.23 -5.87
CA TYR A 193 -18.87 -4.86 -5.53
C TYR A 193 -17.80 -4.35 -6.48
N GLU A 194 -16.76 -5.12 -6.72
CA GLU A 194 -15.71 -4.77 -7.67
C GLU A 194 -16.28 -4.43 -9.06
N ARG A 195 -17.12 -5.33 -9.63
CA ARG A 195 -17.75 -5.08 -10.93
C ARG A 195 -18.63 -3.84 -10.95
N LYS A 196 -19.37 -3.55 -9.85
CA LYS A 196 -20.19 -2.32 -9.76
C LYS A 196 -19.32 -1.08 -9.73
N VAL A 197 -18.20 -1.08 -9.01
CA VAL A 197 -17.24 0.03 -8.96
C VAL A 197 -16.65 0.25 -10.35
N LEU A 198 -16.11 -0.79 -10.97
CA LEU A 198 -15.53 -0.73 -12.31
C LEU A 198 -16.53 -0.21 -13.36
N LYS A 199 -17.81 -0.62 -13.27
CA LYS A 199 -18.85 -0.19 -14.20
C LYS A 199 -19.28 1.25 -13.99
N ARG A 200 -19.38 1.71 -12.72
CA ARG A 200 -20.02 2.98 -12.35
C ARG A 200 -19.05 4.16 -12.23
N ALA A 201 -17.77 3.92 -12.01
CA ALA A 201 -16.77 4.98 -12.06
C ALA A 201 -16.73 5.62 -13.45
N ASP A 202 -16.56 6.94 -13.50
CA ASP A 202 -16.42 7.67 -14.78
C ASP A 202 -15.00 7.46 -15.35
N ARG A 203 -14.00 7.38 -14.46
CA ARG A 203 -12.62 7.03 -14.79
C ARG A 203 -12.06 6.11 -13.72
N ILE A 204 -11.14 5.26 -14.12
CA ILE A 204 -10.42 4.34 -13.25
C ILE A 204 -8.93 4.62 -13.43
N ILE A 205 -8.21 4.70 -12.33
CA ILE A 205 -6.75 4.78 -12.34
C ILE A 205 -6.20 3.44 -11.85
N SER A 206 -5.27 2.87 -12.60
CA SER A 206 -4.44 1.73 -12.19
C SER A 206 -2.98 2.15 -12.12
N VAL A 207 -2.19 1.46 -11.29
CA VAL A 207 -0.76 1.76 -11.12
C VAL A 207 0.13 1.11 -12.17
N GLY A 208 -0.43 0.21 -13.00
CA GLY A 208 0.34 -0.47 -14.03
C GLY A 208 -0.54 -1.04 -15.15
N SER A 209 0.09 -1.31 -16.30
CA SER A 209 -0.58 -1.82 -17.49
C SER A 209 -1.21 -3.20 -17.28
N LEU A 210 -0.54 -4.09 -16.56
CA LEU A 210 -1.06 -5.43 -16.28
C LEU A 210 -2.29 -5.40 -15.38
N LEU A 211 -2.34 -4.48 -14.41
CA LEU A 211 -3.52 -4.27 -13.59
C LEU A 211 -4.68 -3.69 -14.42
N LYS A 212 -4.40 -2.80 -15.38
CA LYS A 212 -5.38 -2.34 -16.35
C LYS A 212 -5.93 -3.52 -17.16
N GLU A 213 -5.07 -4.40 -17.66
CA GLU A 213 -5.50 -5.58 -18.42
C GLU A 213 -6.36 -6.53 -17.58
N LEU A 214 -6.00 -6.75 -16.32
CA LEU A 214 -6.78 -7.55 -15.40
C LEU A 214 -8.22 -7.00 -15.24
N PHE A 215 -8.37 -5.70 -15.01
CA PHE A 215 -9.70 -5.09 -14.85
C PHE A 215 -10.47 -5.05 -16.17
N ALA A 216 -9.81 -4.78 -17.29
CA ALA A 216 -10.42 -4.82 -18.62
C ALA A 216 -10.86 -6.23 -19.00
N GLY A 217 -10.14 -7.27 -18.56
CA GLY A 217 -10.54 -8.67 -18.75
C GLY A 217 -11.82 -9.04 -18.02
N LYS A 218 -12.10 -8.41 -16.87
CA LYS A 218 -13.37 -8.61 -16.14
C LYS A 218 -14.56 -7.94 -16.81
N LEU A 219 -14.35 -6.80 -17.44
CA LEU A 219 -15.36 -5.97 -18.11
C LEU A 219 -14.72 -5.28 -19.33
N PRO A 220 -14.79 -5.86 -20.53
CA PRO A 220 -14.12 -5.31 -21.73
C PRO A 220 -14.51 -3.85 -22.04
N ASP A 221 -15.77 -3.48 -21.84
CA ASP A 221 -16.32 -2.15 -22.14
C ASP A 221 -15.68 -1.01 -21.34
N ILE A 222 -14.93 -1.33 -20.26
CA ILE A 222 -14.32 -0.28 -19.42
C ILE A 222 -12.87 0.04 -19.81
N ARG A 223 -12.25 -0.68 -20.73
CA ARG A 223 -10.84 -0.50 -21.11
C ARG A 223 -10.47 0.96 -21.36
N ASN A 224 -11.33 1.69 -22.07
CA ASN A 224 -11.13 3.11 -22.39
C ASN A 224 -11.35 4.07 -21.20
N LYS A 225 -11.86 3.58 -20.08
CA LYS A 225 -11.98 4.35 -18.84
C LYS A 225 -10.78 4.17 -17.90
N ILE A 226 -9.87 3.24 -18.18
CA ILE A 226 -8.76 2.90 -17.33
C ILE A 226 -7.51 3.62 -17.83
N ASP A 227 -7.04 4.56 -17.03
CA ASP A 227 -5.77 5.24 -17.22
C ASP A 227 -4.71 4.60 -16.34
N VAL A 228 -3.49 4.47 -16.87
CA VAL A 228 -2.35 3.99 -16.09
C VAL A 228 -1.57 5.18 -15.58
N ILE A 229 -1.59 5.36 -14.26
CA ILE A 229 -0.80 6.38 -13.57
C ILE A 229 0.00 5.65 -12.48
N PRO A 230 1.27 5.37 -12.72
CA PRO A 230 2.12 4.70 -11.72
C PRO A 230 2.27 5.54 -10.45
N ASN A 231 2.79 4.95 -9.40
CA ASN A 231 3.30 5.75 -8.30
C ASN A 231 4.52 6.53 -8.81
N GLY A 232 4.86 7.60 -8.16
CA GLY A 232 6.05 8.40 -8.40
C GLY A 232 6.88 8.51 -7.13
N TYR A 233 7.98 9.22 -7.22
CA TYR A 233 8.78 9.67 -6.08
C TYR A 233 8.80 11.21 -6.05
N ASP A 234 9.11 11.76 -4.91
CA ASP A 234 9.27 13.21 -4.74
C ASP A 234 10.77 13.51 -4.62
N GLU A 235 11.31 14.25 -5.57
CA GLU A 235 12.72 14.63 -5.54
C GLU A 235 13.12 15.40 -4.28
N ALA A 236 12.17 16.12 -3.68
CA ALA A 236 12.39 16.83 -2.43
C ALA A 236 12.74 15.90 -1.26
N ASP A 237 12.27 14.65 -1.30
CA ASP A 237 12.58 13.66 -0.26
C ASP A 237 14.08 13.30 -0.20
N PHE A 238 14.83 13.57 -1.27
CA PHE A 238 16.25 13.25 -1.43
C PHE A 238 17.19 14.45 -1.27
N LYS A 239 16.68 15.68 -1.38
CA LYS A 239 17.52 16.90 -1.48
C LYS A 239 18.39 17.18 -0.25
N ASP A 240 17.88 16.88 0.93
CA ASP A 240 18.54 17.24 2.20
C ASP A 240 19.34 16.08 2.80
N ILE A 241 19.41 14.95 2.09
CA ILE A 241 20.15 13.79 2.56
C ILE A 241 21.60 13.91 2.06
N GLN A 242 22.51 14.12 3.03
CA GLN A 242 23.94 14.05 2.74
C GLN A 242 24.34 12.57 2.65
N PRO A 243 24.97 12.14 1.54
CA PRO A 243 25.57 10.81 1.47
C PRO A 243 26.62 10.67 2.58
N ALA A 244 26.50 9.66 3.42
CA ALA A 244 27.53 9.32 4.40
C ALA A 244 28.66 8.54 3.71
N GLU A 245 29.90 8.73 4.19
CA GLU A 245 30.98 7.83 3.80
C GLU A 245 30.67 6.42 4.28
N LEU A 246 30.49 5.50 3.33
CA LEU A 246 30.23 4.11 3.67
C LEU A 246 31.56 3.46 4.11
N SER A 247 31.57 2.88 5.29
CA SER A 247 32.72 2.12 5.81
C SER A 247 33.00 0.81 5.06
N GLY A 248 32.23 0.52 4.02
CA GLY A 248 32.32 -0.69 3.20
C GLY A 248 31.14 -0.85 2.27
N PHE A 249 31.11 -1.93 1.51
CA PHE A 249 30.01 -2.23 0.61
C PHE A 249 28.79 -2.69 1.40
N THR A 250 27.67 -1.97 1.27
CA THR A 250 26.43 -2.25 2.02
C THR A 250 25.28 -2.54 1.07
N ILE A 251 24.65 -3.71 1.25
CA ILE A 251 23.42 -4.10 0.54
C ILE A 251 22.23 -3.85 1.46
N THR A 252 21.30 -3.00 1.04
CA THR A 252 20.16 -2.61 1.88
C THR A 252 18.83 -3.04 1.26
N TYR A 253 17.98 -3.67 2.08
CA TYR A 253 16.57 -3.89 1.81
C TYR A 253 15.73 -2.95 2.68
N VAL A 254 14.81 -2.23 2.07
CA VAL A 254 13.85 -1.36 2.79
C VAL A 254 12.43 -1.83 2.55
N GLY A 255 11.71 -2.19 3.61
CA GLY A 255 10.28 -2.51 3.54
C GLY A 255 9.84 -3.68 4.40
N THR A 256 8.64 -4.19 4.12
CA THR A 256 8.09 -5.34 4.84
C THR A 256 8.42 -6.65 4.10
N LEU A 257 8.93 -7.63 4.83
CA LEU A 257 9.08 -9.02 4.38
C LEU A 257 7.99 -9.89 5.02
N SER A 258 7.66 -10.98 4.37
CA SER A 258 6.83 -12.06 4.91
C SER A 258 7.42 -13.41 4.48
N ASP A 259 6.95 -14.51 5.05
CA ASP A 259 7.40 -15.86 4.72
C ASP A 259 7.20 -16.27 3.23
N ARG A 260 6.51 -15.43 2.46
CA ARG A 260 6.30 -15.63 1.02
C ARG A 260 7.38 -15.00 0.13
N TYR A 261 8.34 -14.33 0.73
CA TYR A 261 9.43 -13.75 -0.04
C TYR A 261 10.55 -14.80 -0.22
N PRO A 262 10.88 -15.18 -1.46
CA PRO A 262 11.90 -16.19 -1.73
C PRO A 262 13.27 -15.61 -1.40
N LEU A 263 13.81 -16.02 -0.25
CA LEU A 263 15.14 -15.58 0.18
C LEU A 263 16.24 -16.59 -0.17
N THR A 264 15.91 -17.84 -0.45
CA THR A 264 16.88 -18.92 -0.63
C THR A 264 17.92 -18.58 -1.70
N GLY A 265 17.50 -18.22 -2.90
CA GLY A 265 18.44 -17.87 -3.97
C GLY A 265 19.31 -16.63 -3.65
N PHE A 266 18.76 -15.66 -2.93
CA PHE A 266 19.52 -14.52 -2.43
C PHE A 266 20.56 -14.95 -1.38
N LEU A 267 20.15 -15.76 -0.41
CA LEU A 267 21.03 -16.24 0.65
C LEU A 267 22.16 -17.11 0.11
N ASP A 268 21.90 -17.96 -0.87
CA ASP A 268 22.91 -18.74 -1.57
C ASP A 268 23.91 -17.81 -2.30
N ALA A 269 23.42 -16.82 -3.02
CA ALA A 269 24.25 -15.87 -3.73
C ALA A 269 25.16 -15.05 -2.80
N ILE A 270 24.65 -14.56 -1.66
CA ILE A 270 25.47 -13.82 -0.69
C ILE A 270 26.48 -14.71 0.02
N THR A 271 26.16 -15.98 0.25
CA THR A 271 27.12 -16.95 0.82
C THR A 271 28.30 -17.15 -0.11
N GLU A 272 28.08 -17.28 -1.42
CA GLU A 272 29.16 -17.36 -2.39
C GLU A 272 29.93 -16.04 -2.53
N LEU A 273 29.22 -14.90 -2.54
CA LEU A 273 29.84 -13.59 -2.67
C LEU A 273 30.78 -13.27 -1.49
N ARG A 274 30.43 -13.71 -0.27
CA ARG A 274 31.28 -13.51 0.92
C ARG A 274 32.63 -14.18 0.84
N LYS A 275 32.79 -15.22 0.01
CA LYS A 275 34.10 -15.88 -0.20
C LYS A 275 35.09 -15.00 -0.95
N ILE A 276 34.58 -14.01 -1.69
CA ILE A 276 35.41 -13.18 -2.59
C ILE A 276 35.38 -11.69 -2.24
N ARG A 277 34.39 -11.25 -1.48
CA ARG A 277 34.24 -9.84 -1.12
C ARG A 277 33.60 -9.67 0.25
N ASP A 278 34.10 -8.71 1.00
CA ASP A 278 33.50 -8.28 2.25
C ASP A 278 32.36 -7.27 2.01
N PHE A 279 31.23 -7.44 2.70
CA PHE A 279 30.08 -6.54 2.64
C PHE A 279 29.17 -6.70 3.85
N SER A 280 28.36 -5.66 4.10
CA SER A 280 27.32 -5.64 5.12
C SER A 280 25.93 -5.78 4.50
N LEU A 281 25.01 -6.41 5.22
CA LEU A 281 23.60 -6.47 4.89
C LEU A 281 22.80 -5.62 5.86
N ARG A 282 21.86 -4.85 5.33
CA ARG A 282 20.94 -4.04 6.14
C ARG A 282 19.51 -4.32 5.74
N PHE A 283 18.68 -4.67 6.73
CA PHE A 283 17.24 -4.88 6.55
C PHE A 283 16.49 -3.83 7.38
N VAL A 284 15.77 -2.94 6.71
CA VAL A 284 15.01 -1.85 7.32
C VAL A 284 13.52 -2.10 7.12
N GLY A 285 12.77 -2.28 8.21
CA GLY A 285 11.32 -2.44 8.16
C GLY A 285 10.78 -3.59 9.01
N LYS A 286 9.62 -4.14 8.61
CA LYS A 286 8.98 -5.23 9.35
C LYS A 286 9.27 -6.57 8.70
N TYR A 287 9.70 -7.53 9.50
CA TYR A 287 9.98 -8.91 9.09
C TYR A 287 9.66 -9.87 10.23
N PRO A 288 9.20 -11.10 9.93
CA PRO A 288 8.97 -12.13 10.95
C PRO A 288 10.30 -12.73 11.43
N ASP A 289 10.28 -13.30 12.64
CA ASP A 289 11.46 -13.93 13.26
C ASP A 289 12.04 -15.06 12.39
N SER A 290 11.18 -15.79 11.68
CA SER A 290 11.59 -16.84 10.72
C SER A 290 12.52 -16.33 9.62
N ILE A 291 12.31 -15.11 9.14
CA ILE A 291 13.18 -14.46 8.14
C ILE A 291 14.52 -14.09 8.77
N MET A 292 14.51 -13.53 9.99
CA MET A 292 15.75 -13.23 10.70
C MET A 292 16.59 -14.50 10.93
N GLU A 293 15.94 -15.58 11.35
CA GLU A 293 16.61 -16.86 11.56
C GLU A 293 17.18 -17.45 10.26
N GLN A 294 16.47 -17.35 9.14
CA GLN A 294 16.98 -17.80 7.84
C GLN A 294 18.25 -17.04 7.44
N ILE A 295 18.22 -15.71 7.57
CA ILE A 295 19.37 -14.85 7.26
C ILE A 295 20.54 -15.18 8.18
N LYS A 296 20.29 -15.38 9.47
CA LYS A 296 21.32 -15.78 10.43
C LYS A 296 21.93 -17.14 10.11
N ARG A 297 21.14 -18.15 9.83
CA ARG A 297 21.60 -19.51 9.49
C ARG A 297 22.45 -19.59 8.22
N SER A 298 22.33 -18.61 7.31
CA SER A 298 23.19 -18.54 6.12
C SER A 298 24.64 -18.13 6.41
N GLY A 299 25.05 -18.07 7.69
CA GLY A 299 26.43 -17.71 8.10
C GLY A 299 26.76 -16.23 7.91
N SER A 300 25.70 -15.40 7.81
CA SER A 300 25.84 -13.96 7.54
C SER A 300 25.77 -13.10 8.79
N ASP A 301 25.81 -13.70 9.98
CA ASP A 301 25.48 -13.06 11.28
C ASP A 301 26.30 -11.83 11.63
N GLU A 302 27.60 -11.86 11.37
CA GLU A 302 28.52 -10.83 11.89
C GLU A 302 28.36 -9.46 11.24
N LYS A 303 27.70 -9.39 10.07
CA LYS A 303 27.55 -8.15 9.28
C LYS A 303 26.13 -7.93 8.78
N VAL A 304 25.14 -8.35 9.57
CA VAL A 304 23.73 -8.11 9.28
C VAL A 304 23.13 -7.15 10.31
N GLU A 305 22.66 -6.02 9.84
CA GLU A 305 21.93 -5.04 10.62
C GLU A 305 20.43 -5.19 10.39
N PHE A 306 19.68 -5.37 11.46
CA PHE A 306 18.22 -5.42 11.45
C PHE A 306 17.65 -4.18 12.13
N ILE A 307 17.06 -3.29 11.33
CA ILE A 307 16.40 -2.09 11.79
C ILE A 307 14.88 -2.32 11.69
N THR A 308 14.18 -2.24 12.81
CA THR A 308 12.73 -2.34 12.83
C THR A 308 12.08 -1.20 12.02
N TYR A 309 10.88 -0.81 12.23
CA TYR A 309 10.26 0.27 11.47
C TYR A 309 11.07 1.58 11.55
N ALA A 310 11.41 2.15 10.40
CA ALA A 310 11.99 3.49 10.28
C ALA A 310 10.96 4.46 9.67
N PRO A 311 10.90 5.72 10.14
CA PRO A 311 10.14 6.80 9.48
C PRO A 311 10.56 6.98 8.03
N HIS A 312 9.68 7.59 7.22
CA HIS A 312 9.93 7.73 5.77
C HIS A 312 11.27 8.40 5.44
N SER A 313 11.57 9.51 6.09
CA SER A 313 12.83 10.25 5.88
C SER A 313 14.06 9.43 6.24
N GLU A 314 14.00 8.66 7.34
CA GLU A 314 15.09 7.76 7.73
C GLU A 314 15.23 6.58 6.75
N ALA A 315 14.12 6.02 6.29
CA ALA A 315 14.11 4.95 5.31
C ALA A 315 14.79 5.38 4.00
N ILE A 316 14.55 6.62 3.55
CA ILE A 316 15.23 7.18 2.38
C ILE A 316 16.72 7.41 2.68
N SER A 317 17.08 7.89 3.87
CA SER A 317 18.47 8.03 4.26
C SER A 317 19.23 6.70 4.21
N TYR A 318 18.63 5.61 4.71
CA TYR A 318 19.21 4.27 4.58
C TYR A 318 19.36 3.83 3.13
N MET A 319 18.43 4.19 2.25
CA MET A 319 18.51 3.88 0.82
C MET A 319 19.65 4.64 0.16
N VAL A 320 19.75 5.95 0.38
CA VAL A 320 20.82 6.80 -0.20
C VAL A 320 22.20 6.36 0.32
N ASN A 321 22.27 5.98 1.59
CA ASN A 321 23.49 5.50 2.24
C ASN A 321 23.66 3.97 2.10
N SER A 322 23.58 3.48 0.86
CA SER A 322 23.74 2.07 0.49
C SER A 322 24.56 1.95 -0.78
N SER A 323 25.36 0.91 -0.90
CA SER A 323 26.09 0.62 -2.14
C SER A 323 25.20 -0.09 -3.17
N LEU A 324 24.21 -0.85 -2.70
CA LEU A 324 23.28 -1.62 -3.51
C LEU A 324 21.92 -1.71 -2.80
N LEU A 325 20.84 -1.49 -3.54
CA LEU A 325 19.50 -1.72 -3.04
C LEU A 325 18.99 -3.10 -3.46
N LEU A 326 18.44 -3.83 -2.50
CA LEU A 326 17.85 -5.14 -2.73
C LEU A 326 16.34 -5.02 -2.90
N LEU A 327 15.81 -5.51 -4.00
CA LEU A 327 14.39 -5.66 -4.25
C LEU A 327 14.01 -7.12 -4.29
N ILE A 328 13.19 -7.56 -3.34
CA ILE A 328 12.65 -8.92 -3.29
C ILE A 328 11.15 -8.84 -3.57
N ILE A 329 10.68 -9.63 -4.51
CA ILE A 329 9.25 -9.71 -4.89
C ILE A 329 8.67 -10.99 -4.30
N PRO A 330 7.50 -10.94 -3.62
CA PRO A 330 6.90 -12.13 -3.04
C PRO A 330 6.51 -13.16 -4.10
N GLU A 331 6.60 -14.43 -3.75
CA GLU A 331 6.07 -15.50 -4.59
C GLU A 331 4.53 -15.42 -4.64
N ALA A 332 4.01 -15.24 -5.83
CA ALA A 332 2.58 -15.26 -6.13
C ALA A 332 2.38 -15.92 -7.50
N GLY A 333 1.24 -16.56 -7.69
CA GLY A 333 0.92 -17.22 -8.97
C GLY A 333 0.99 -16.31 -10.19
N ASP A 334 0.80 -14.99 -10.00
CA ASP A 334 1.06 -13.95 -11.01
C ASP A 334 1.80 -12.76 -10.37
N ASN A 335 3.12 -12.91 -10.28
CA ASN A 335 4.01 -11.87 -9.73
C ASN A 335 4.03 -10.58 -10.56
N LYS A 336 3.61 -10.66 -11.83
CA LYS A 336 3.62 -9.53 -12.77
C LYS A 336 2.66 -8.41 -12.37
N LEU A 337 1.65 -8.73 -11.55
CA LEU A 337 0.69 -7.75 -11.04
C LEU A 337 1.21 -6.94 -9.85
N ILE A 338 2.34 -7.33 -9.25
CA ILE A 338 2.90 -6.68 -8.07
C ILE A 338 3.85 -5.57 -8.49
N ILE A 339 3.35 -4.33 -8.53
CA ILE A 339 4.20 -3.16 -8.66
C ILE A 339 4.53 -2.67 -7.27
N THR A 340 5.75 -2.95 -6.82
CA THR A 340 6.18 -2.49 -5.50
C THR A 340 6.45 -1.00 -5.52
N GLY A 341 5.89 -0.24 -4.55
CA GLY A 341 6.20 1.18 -4.40
C GLY A 341 7.70 1.47 -4.17
N LYS A 342 8.45 0.45 -3.77
CA LYS A 342 9.91 0.49 -3.59
C LYS A 342 10.67 0.69 -4.89
N SER A 343 10.21 0.09 -6.00
CA SER A 343 10.87 0.20 -7.31
C SER A 343 10.93 1.65 -7.82
N LEU A 344 10.12 2.53 -7.30
CA LEU A 344 10.02 3.93 -7.73
C LEU A 344 11.01 4.83 -7.00
N ASN A 345 11.24 4.58 -5.72
CA ASN A 345 12.33 5.23 -4.98
C ASN A 345 13.72 4.75 -5.42
N ILE A 346 13.77 3.64 -6.17
CA ILE A 346 14.98 3.01 -6.69
C ILE A 346 15.33 3.53 -8.10
N ASN A 347 14.36 4.08 -8.85
CA ASN A 347 14.57 4.61 -10.20
C ASN A 347 15.28 5.98 -10.24
N SER A 348 15.78 6.49 -9.13
CA SER A 348 16.76 7.56 -9.18
C SER A 348 18.02 6.98 -9.84
N GLU A 349 18.57 7.67 -10.83
CA GLU A 349 19.81 7.33 -11.56
C GLU A 349 21.03 7.11 -10.64
N LEU A 350 20.82 7.11 -9.33
CA LEU A 350 21.82 7.23 -8.29
C LEU A 350 22.27 5.92 -7.67
N LEU A 351 21.52 4.82 -7.79
CA LEU A 351 21.90 3.58 -7.08
C LEU A 351 21.63 2.30 -7.89
N PRO A 352 22.60 1.37 -7.96
CA PRO A 352 22.39 0.07 -8.55
C PRO A 352 21.38 -0.77 -7.75
N VAL A 353 20.57 -1.56 -8.46
CA VAL A 353 19.52 -2.40 -7.88
C VAL A 353 19.73 -3.85 -8.23
N ALA A 354 19.73 -4.73 -7.23
CA ALA A 354 19.66 -6.15 -7.44
C ALA A 354 18.22 -6.67 -7.28
N PHE A 355 17.78 -7.45 -8.25
CA PHE A 355 16.51 -8.15 -8.22
C PHE A 355 16.69 -9.61 -7.86
N THR A 356 15.90 -10.13 -6.94
CA THR A 356 15.78 -11.57 -6.75
C THR A 356 14.42 -12.03 -7.25
N GLN A 357 14.43 -12.78 -8.33
CA GLN A 357 13.28 -13.51 -8.83
C GLN A 357 13.72 -14.97 -8.99
N GLU A 358 13.07 -15.92 -8.32
CA GLU A 358 13.28 -17.31 -8.64
C GLU A 358 12.84 -17.61 -10.05
N LYS A 359 13.60 -18.49 -10.71
CA LYS A 359 13.51 -18.86 -12.13
C LYS A 359 12.09 -18.84 -12.68
N LEU A 360 11.88 -18.05 -13.71
CA LEU A 360 10.93 -18.41 -14.77
C LEU A 360 11.37 -19.80 -15.27
N SER A 361 10.63 -20.84 -14.87
CA SER A 361 10.72 -22.14 -15.57
C SER A 361 10.40 -21.88 -17.05
N MET A 362 11.39 -22.11 -17.89
CA MET A 362 11.21 -22.21 -19.33
C MET A 362 10.24 -23.33 -19.66
#